data_f433fb729bd73907970962b7e06e8ddd
#
_entry.id   f433fb729bd73907970962b7e06e8ddd
#
_cell.length_a   1.000
_cell.length_b   1.000
_cell.length_c   1.000
_cell.angle_alpha   90.00
_cell.angle_beta   90.00
_cell.angle_gamma   90.00
#
_symmetry.space_group_name_H-M   'P 1'
#
loop_
_entity.id
_entity.type
_entity.pdbx_description
1 polymer ?
#
loop_
_entity_poly.entity_id
_entity_poly.type
_entity_poly.pdbx_seq_one_letter_code
_entity_poly.pdbx_strand_id
1 'polypeptide(L)'
;MELIEALEAYQPWNEQEERDRAELLRRLKSGEELYSRENLSAHLTASAWVVSPDRQRVLLAYHNLYDSWAWLGGHADGDRDLLAVALRETMEESGLTEVQPVTPDIYSVEILTVDGHEKRGIYVPSHLHLNVTYLLEADPAAPVRCRPEENSRVGWFSLADAPAVSSEPWMRDRIYRKLNAKIEDFSPKTV
;
A
#
# COMPACT_ATOMS: atom_id res chain seq x y z
N MET A 1 10.95 15.41 1.57
CA MET A 1 12.14 14.62 1.13
C MET A 1 11.81 14.05 -0.23
N GLU A 2 12.70 14.17 -1.20
CA GLU A 2 12.47 13.58 -2.51
C GLU A 2 12.45 12.03 -2.40
N LEU A 3 11.64 11.35 -3.22
CA LEU A 3 11.47 9.89 -3.12
C LEU A 3 12.81 9.12 -3.24
N ILE A 4 13.72 9.60 -4.10
CA ILE A 4 15.05 8.98 -4.24
C ILE A 4 15.81 9.03 -2.91
N GLU A 5 15.84 10.17 -2.24
CA GLU A 5 16.52 10.33 -0.94
C GLU A 5 15.88 9.43 0.13
N ALA A 6 14.55 9.35 0.16
CA ALA A 6 13.82 8.50 1.08
C ALA A 6 14.13 7.02 0.85
N LEU A 7 14.17 6.58 -0.41
CA LEU A 7 14.53 5.20 -0.77
C LEU A 7 16.01 4.88 -0.50
N GLU A 8 16.91 5.84 -0.66
CA GLU A 8 18.33 5.66 -0.32
C GLU A 8 18.54 5.49 1.19
N ALA A 9 17.76 6.23 2.00
CA ALA A 9 17.80 6.12 3.46
C ALA A 9 17.08 4.88 3.99
N TYR A 10 16.11 4.35 3.25
CA TYR A 10 15.30 3.20 3.64
C TYR A 10 16.15 1.94 3.87
N GLN A 11 15.92 1.25 4.99
CA GLN A 11 16.60 -0.01 5.32
C GLN A 11 15.68 -1.19 4.99
N PRO A 12 16.01 -1.98 3.94
CA PRO A 12 15.19 -3.14 3.56
C PRO A 12 15.09 -4.17 4.69
N TRP A 13 13.90 -4.69 4.91
CA TRP A 13 13.65 -5.72 5.92
C TRP A 13 14.17 -7.12 5.49
N ASN A 14 14.12 -7.40 4.20
CA ASN A 14 14.49 -8.70 3.64
C ASN A 14 15.01 -8.56 2.20
N GLU A 15 15.40 -9.68 1.59
CA GLU A 15 15.93 -9.71 0.22
C GLU A 15 14.92 -9.21 -0.82
N GLN A 16 13.62 -9.44 -0.64
CA GLN A 16 12.58 -8.93 -1.56
C GLN A 16 12.61 -7.39 -1.57
N GLU A 17 12.56 -6.75 -0.42
CA GLU A 17 12.61 -5.28 -0.34
C GLU A 17 13.95 -4.71 -0.84
N GLU A 18 15.05 -5.42 -0.61
CA GLU A 18 16.37 -5.00 -1.11
C GLU A 18 16.40 -4.97 -2.64
N ARG A 19 15.86 -6.02 -3.29
CA ARG A 19 15.80 -6.12 -4.75
C ARG A 19 14.82 -5.12 -5.34
N ASP A 20 13.64 -5.00 -4.78
CA ASP A 20 12.61 -4.10 -5.25
C ASP A 20 13.04 -2.63 -5.09
N ARG A 21 13.64 -2.27 -3.95
CA ARG A 21 14.22 -0.95 -3.74
C ARG A 21 15.31 -0.63 -4.77
N ALA A 22 16.22 -1.57 -5.03
CA ALA A 22 17.30 -1.37 -5.99
C ALA A 22 16.76 -1.11 -7.40
N GLU A 23 15.77 -1.86 -7.85
CA GLU A 23 15.13 -1.66 -9.14
C GLU A 23 14.34 -0.35 -9.21
N LEU A 24 13.62 0.00 -8.16
CA LEU A 24 12.90 1.26 -8.06
C LEU A 24 13.84 2.46 -8.17
N LEU A 25 14.95 2.45 -7.42
CA LEU A 25 16.01 3.45 -7.50
C LEU A 25 16.63 3.53 -8.89
N ARG A 26 16.91 2.39 -9.52
CA ARG A 26 17.46 2.33 -10.88
C ARG A 26 16.56 3.05 -11.88
N ARG A 27 15.25 2.78 -11.83
CA ARG A 27 14.25 3.41 -12.73
C ARG A 27 14.11 4.90 -12.47
N LEU A 28 13.96 5.31 -11.21
CA LEU A 28 13.85 6.73 -10.85
C LEU A 28 15.10 7.52 -11.31
N LYS A 29 16.30 6.97 -11.11
CA LYS A 29 17.57 7.62 -11.52
C LYS A 29 17.79 7.63 -13.04
N SER A 30 17.11 6.77 -13.80
CA SER A 30 17.17 6.79 -15.25
C SER A 30 16.36 7.94 -15.89
N GLY A 31 15.55 8.64 -15.08
CA GLY A 31 14.66 9.70 -15.56
C GLY A 31 13.37 9.18 -16.22
N GLU A 32 13.04 7.89 -16.02
CA GLU A 32 11.77 7.33 -16.45
C GLU A 32 10.60 8.05 -15.76
N GLU A 33 9.58 8.46 -16.52
CA GLU A 33 8.37 9.05 -15.94
C GLU A 33 7.53 7.94 -15.31
N LEU A 34 7.55 7.87 -13.97
CA LEU A 34 6.90 6.82 -13.19
C LEU A 34 5.68 7.30 -12.41
N TYR A 35 5.48 8.62 -12.29
CA TYR A 35 4.37 9.17 -11.52
C TYR A 35 3.03 9.15 -12.26
N SER A 36 3.03 8.86 -13.56
CA SER A 36 1.82 8.83 -14.40
C SER A 36 1.49 7.43 -14.88
N ARG A 37 0.20 7.07 -14.85
CA ARG A 37 -0.36 5.84 -15.48
C ARG A 37 -0.25 5.84 -17.01
N GLU A 38 0.18 6.93 -17.63
CA GLU A 38 0.52 6.96 -19.06
C GLU A 38 1.74 6.08 -19.35
N ASN A 39 2.59 5.84 -18.35
CA ASN A 39 3.60 4.78 -18.44
C ASN A 39 2.89 3.42 -18.28
N LEU A 40 2.57 2.81 -19.41
CA LEU A 40 1.84 1.54 -19.48
C LEU A 40 2.68 0.32 -19.06
N SER A 41 3.97 0.47 -18.80
CA SER A 41 4.84 -0.64 -18.39
C SER A 41 5.05 -0.71 -16.87
N ALA A 42 5.15 0.45 -16.23
CA ALA A 42 5.34 0.56 -14.79
C ALA A 42 5.02 1.98 -14.30
N HIS A 43 4.38 2.10 -13.16
CA HIS A 43 4.14 3.39 -12.53
C HIS A 43 4.05 3.27 -11.01
N LEU A 44 4.22 4.41 -10.33
CA LEU A 44 4.23 4.49 -8.88
C LEU A 44 2.81 4.38 -8.32
N THR A 45 2.73 3.63 -7.23
CA THR A 45 1.57 3.53 -6.36
C THR A 45 1.97 3.75 -4.92
N ALA A 46 1.03 4.20 -4.10
CA ALA A 46 1.22 4.33 -2.66
C ALA A 46 0.13 3.57 -1.93
N SER A 47 0.54 2.71 -1.00
CA SER A 47 -0.38 1.92 -0.18
C SER A 47 -0.20 2.22 1.30
N ALA A 48 -1.20 1.85 2.08
CA ALA A 48 -1.22 2.02 3.51
C ALA A 48 -1.46 0.69 4.23
N TRP A 49 -0.62 0.38 5.21
CA TRP A 49 -0.94 -0.59 6.24
C TRP A 49 -1.54 0.17 7.41
N VAL A 50 -2.88 0.21 7.47
CA VAL A 50 -3.62 1.04 8.44
C VAL A 50 -3.92 0.22 9.68
N VAL A 51 -3.30 0.59 10.80
CA VAL A 51 -3.42 -0.17 12.05
C VAL A 51 -4.21 0.59 13.12
N SER A 52 -4.77 -0.15 14.06
CA SER A 52 -5.34 0.43 15.27
C SER A 52 -4.24 0.95 16.20
N PRO A 53 -4.51 1.93 17.10
CA PRO A 53 -3.51 2.49 18.02
C PRO A 53 -2.83 1.44 18.91
N ASP A 54 -3.54 0.38 19.27
CA ASP A 54 -3.02 -0.75 20.06
C ASP A 54 -2.21 -1.76 19.24
N ARG A 55 -2.08 -1.55 17.90
CA ARG A 55 -1.38 -2.47 16.98
C ARG A 55 -1.93 -3.90 16.97
N GLN A 56 -3.22 -4.08 17.28
CA GLN A 56 -3.85 -5.40 17.27
C GLN A 56 -4.67 -5.67 16.01
N ARG A 57 -5.08 -4.62 15.30
CA ARG A 57 -5.96 -4.72 14.13
C ARG A 57 -5.41 -3.95 12.95
N VAL A 58 -5.78 -4.40 11.76
CA VAL A 58 -5.51 -3.72 10.48
C VAL A 58 -6.79 -3.56 9.69
N LEU A 59 -6.92 -2.43 9.00
CA LEU A 59 -8.04 -2.12 8.12
C LEU A 59 -7.76 -2.63 6.71
N LEU A 60 -8.70 -3.38 6.14
CA LEU A 60 -8.65 -3.86 4.77
C LEU A 60 -9.93 -3.49 4.03
N ALA A 61 -9.84 -3.38 2.70
CA ALA A 61 -10.97 -3.22 1.80
C ALA A 61 -11.13 -4.45 0.90
N TYR A 62 -12.37 -4.85 0.59
CA TYR A 62 -12.63 -5.93 -0.35
C TYR A 62 -12.65 -5.36 -1.77
N HIS A 63 -11.56 -5.55 -2.49
CA HIS A 63 -11.36 -4.96 -3.81
C HIS A 63 -12.12 -5.74 -4.89
N ASN A 64 -12.99 -5.04 -5.64
CA ASN A 64 -13.90 -5.67 -6.61
C ASN A 64 -13.17 -6.34 -7.78
N LEU A 65 -12.06 -5.75 -8.26
CA LEU A 65 -11.30 -6.29 -9.40
C LEU A 65 -10.53 -7.56 -9.02
N TYR A 66 -9.92 -7.59 -7.82
CA TYR A 66 -9.10 -8.72 -7.37
C TYR A 66 -9.91 -9.80 -6.66
N ASP A 67 -11.19 -9.52 -6.36
CA ASP A 67 -12.08 -10.40 -5.59
C ASP A 67 -11.39 -10.88 -4.28
N SER A 68 -10.77 -9.94 -3.58
CA SER A 68 -9.90 -10.20 -2.44
C SER A 68 -9.94 -9.07 -1.41
N TRP A 69 -9.72 -9.40 -0.14
CA TRP A 69 -9.36 -8.43 0.86
C TRP A 69 -7.94 -7.93 0.61
N ALA A 70 -7.78 -6.62 0.52
CA ALA A 70 -6.53 -5.95 0.22
C ALA A 70 -6.29 -4.75 1.14
N TRP A 71 -5.05 -4.32 1.24
CA TRP A 71 -4.69 -3.03 1.82
C TRP A 71 -5.32 -1.88 1.04
N LEU A 72 -5.28 -0.66 1.59
CA LEU A 72 -5.78 0.53 0.92
C LEU A 72 -4.64 1.24 0.20
N GLY A 73 -4.96 1.90 -0.91
CA GLY A 73 -3.97 2.65 -1.67
C GLY A 73 -4.34 2.85 -3.12
N GLY A 74 -3.55 3.68 -3.81
CA GLY A 74 -3.83 4.05 -5.19
C GLY A 74 -2.62 4.53 -5.97
N HIS A 75 -2.88 5.05 -7.14
CA HIS A 75 -1.84 5.52 -8.05
C HIS A 75 -1.37 6.93 -7.68
N ALA A 76 -0.11 7.21 -7.99
CA ALA A 76 0.46 8.55 -7.80
C ALA A 76 -0.26 9.61 -8.65
N ASP A 77 -0.60 9.28 -9.91
CA ASP A 77 -1.36 10.14 -10.83
C ASP A 77 -0.80 11.57 -10.95
N GLY A 78 0.53 11.67 -10.97
CA GLY A 78 1.27 12.93 -11.06
C GLY A 78 1.64 13.54 -9.71
N ASP A 79 1.08 13.07 -8.61
CA ASP A 79 1.43 13.53 -7.27
C ASP A 79 2.79 12.94 -6.85
N ARG A 80 3.69 13.80 -6.36
CA ARG A 80 5.04 13.39 -5.93
C ARG A 80 5.12 13.11 -4.43
N ASP A 81 4.11 13.49 -3.66
CA ASP A 81 4.00 13.17 -2.23
C ASP A 81 3.22 11.85 -2.05
N LEU A 82 3.95 10.74 -2.08
CA LEU A 82 3.34 9.41 -1.96
C LEU A 82 2.71 9.16 -0.58
N LEU A 83 3.16 9.83 0.48
CA LEU A 83 2.49 9.76 1.78
C LEU A 83 1.11 10.44 1.71
N ALA A 84 1.05 11.62 1.07
CA ALA A 84 -0.23 12.29 0.85
C ALA A 84 -1.18 11.45 -0.02
N VAL A 85 -0.66 10.75 -1.04
CA VAL A 85 -1.43 9.78 -1.84
C VAL A 85 -1.98 8.67 -0.95
N ALA A 86 -1.14 8.01 -0.14
CA ALA A 86 -1.58 6.92 0.73
C ALA A 86 -2.66 7.36 1.74
N LEU A 87 -2.53 8.55 2.31
CA LEU A 87 -3.53 9.14 3.21
C LEU A 87 -4.84 9.41 2.50
N ARG A 88 -4.79 10.06 1.34
CA ARG A 88 -5.98 10.39 0.53
C ARG A 88 -6.74 9.12 0.12
N GLU A 89 -6.05 8.16 -0.48
CA GLU A 89 -6.67 6.90 -0.93
C GLU A 89 -7.25 6.12 0.26
N THR A 90 -6.56 6.09 1.40
CA THR A 90 -7.09 5.46 2.62
C THR A 90 -8.43 6.07 3.02
N MET A 91 -8.52 7.40 3.06
CA MET A 91 -9.77 8.10 3.44
C MET A 91 -10.87 7.89 2.39
N GLU A 92 -10.54 7.94 1.11
CA GLU A 92 -11.50 7.76 0.02
C GLU A 92 -12.09 6.34 0.00
N GLU A 93 -11.24 5.32 0.11
CA GLU A 93 -11.65 3.91 0.03
C GLU A 93 -12.33 3.40 1.30
N SER A 94 -12.00 3.96 2.47
CA SER A 94 -12.55 3.52 3.77
C SER A 94 -13.64 4.42 4.32
N GLY A 95 -13.73 5.66 3.84
CA GLY A 95 -14.62 6.68 4.38
C GLY A 95 -14.20 7.23 5.74
N LEU A 96 -13.03 6.86 6.25
CA LEU A 96 -12.46 7.46 7.45
C LEU A 96 -12.18 8.94 7.23
N THR A 97 -12.39 9.76 8.25
CA THR A 97 -12.15 11.21 8.23
C THR A 97 -10.87 11.60 8.95
N GLU A 98 -10.35 10.72 9.80
CA GLU A 98 -9.13 10.95 10.57
C GLU A 98 -8.22 9.73 10.41
N VAL A 99 -7.09 9.95 9.75
CA VAL A 99 -6.01 8.97 9.53
C VAL A 99 -4.70 9.72 9.69
N GLN A 100 -3.75 9.16 10.41
CA GLN A 100 -2.45 9.80 10.60
C GLN A 100 -1.30 8.82 10.35
N PRO A 101 -0.15 9.28 9.86
CA PRO A 101 1.03 8.44 9.76
C PRO A 101 1.60 8.14 11.15
N VAL A 102 1.99 6.89 11.39
CA VAL A 102 2.75 6.49 12.59
C VAL A 102 4.16 7.09 12.51
N THR A 103 4.73 7.12 11.31
CA THR A 103 5.95 7.82 10.94
C THR A 103 5.80 8.33 9.51
N PRO A 104 6.45 9.45 9.14
CA PRO A 104 6.46 9.90 7.75
C PRO A 104 7.35 9.06 6.84
N ASP A 105 8.13 8.15 7.40
CA ASP A 105 9.09 7.33 6.65
C ASP A 105 8.42 6.18 5.88
N ILE A 106 9.10 5.70 4.84
CA ILE A 106 8.68 4.52 4.10
C ILE A 106 8.64 3.32 5.04
N TYR A 107 7.49 2.65 5.09
CA TYR A 107 7.30 1.43 5.87
C TYR A 107 7.73 0.19 5.10
N SER A 108 7.43 0.12 3.80
CA SER A 108 7.75 -1.04 2.98
C SER A 108 7.82 -0.67 1.49
N VAL A 109 8.52 -1.49 0.70
CA VAL A 109 8.68 -1.30 -0.74
C VAL A 109 8.39 -2.62 -1.46
N GLU A 110 7.57 -2.57 -2.51
CA GLU A 110 7.18 -3.72 -3.31
C GLU A 110 7.13 -3.40 -4.80
N ILE A 111 7.53 -4.34 -5.64
CA ILE A 111 7.19 -4.35 -7.06
C ILE A 111 6.16 -5.44 -7.29
N LEU A 112 4.95 -5.02 -7.67
CA LEU A 112 3.80 -5.89 -7.83
C LEU A 112 3.43 -6.00 -9.29
N THR A 113 3.07 -7.22 -9.73
CA THR A 113 2.56 -7.45 -11.08
C THR A 113 1.07 -7.21 -11.13
N VAL A 114 0.62 -6.53 -12.18
CA VAL A 114 -0.80 -6.37 -12.50
C VAL A 114 -1.06 -7.05 -13.83
N ASP A 115 -1.97 -8.01 -13.83
CA ASP A 115 -2.38 -8.69 -15.05
C ASP A 115 -3.16 -7.77 -15.98
N GLY A 116 -3.07 -8.03 -17.28
CA GLY A 116 -3.88 -7.31 -18.27
C GLY A 116 -5.37 -7.47 -17.98
N HIS A 117 -6.10 -6.36 -17.99
CA HIS A 117 -7.52 -6.34 -17.66
C HIS A 117 -8.29 -5.29 -18.45
N GLU A 118 -9.61 -5.36 -18.43
CA GLU A 118 -10.47 -4.32 -18.98
C GLU A 118 -10.93 -3.37 -17.87
N LYS A 119 -10.76 -2.06 -18.11
CA LYS A 119 -11.28 -1.01 -17.24
C LYS A 119 -12.14 -0.04 -18.06
N ARG A 120 -13.43 0.04 -17.74
CA ARG A 120 -14.41 0.90 -18.46
C ARG A 120 -14.43 0.67 -19.98
N GLY A 121 -14.28 -0.61 -20.40
CA GLY A 121 -14.28 -0.98 -21.81
C GLY A 121 -12.97 -0.72 -22.58
N ILE A 122 -11.91 -0.35 -21.88
CA ILE A 122 -10.57 -0.14 -22.45
C ILE A 122 -9.64 -1.22 -21.89
N TYR A 123 -8.90 -1.88 -22.76
CA TYR A 123 -7.88 -2.85 -22.36
C TYR A 123 -6.66 -2.13 -21.78
N VAL A 124 -6.29 -2.54 -20.57
CA VAL A 124 -5.07 -2.12 -19.88
C VAL A 124 -4.06 -3.27 -19.95
N PRO A 125 -2.85 -3.08 -20.53
CA PRO A 125 -1.85 -4.14 -20.62
C PRO A 125 -1.31 -4.52 -19.23
N SER A 126 -0.72 -5.71 -19.12
CA SER A 126 0.00 -6.12 -17.92
C SER A 126 1.16 -5.15 -17.64
N HIS A 127 1.31 -4.75 -16.40
CA HIS A 127 2.29 -3.75 -15.99
C HIS A 127 2.76 -3.97 -14.54
N LEU A 128 3.69 -3.15 -14.09
CA LEU A 128 4.19 -3.18 -12.72
C LEU A 128 3.67 -1.97 -11.93
N HIS A 129 3.17 -2.25 -10.73
CA HIS A 129 3.05 -1.25 -9.68
C HIS A 129 4.36 -1.18 -8.89
N LEU A 130 5.00 -0.03 -8.95
CA LEU A 130 6.17 0.30 -8.14
C LEU A 130 5.65 0.92 -6.84
N ASN A 131 5.41 0.09 -5.85
CA ASN A 131 4.64 0.45 -4.67
C ASN A 131 5.51 0.88 -3.50
N VAL A 132 5.11 1.97 -2.84
CA VAL A 132 5.65 2.44 -1.58
C VAL A 132 4.54 2.38 -0.54
N THR A 133 4.78 1.62 0.54
CA THR A 133 3.81 1.44 1.62
C THR A 133 4.16 2.34 2.80
N TYR A 134 3.14 2.95 3.40
CA TYR A 134 3.23 3.72 4.64
C TYR A 134 2.46 3.04 5.77
N LEU A 135 2.97 3.18 7.01
CA LEU A 135 2.27 2.73 8.20
C LEU A 135 1.39 3.88 8.72
N LEU A 136 0.08 3.69 8.61
CA LEU A 136 -0.90 4.66 9.08
C LEU A 136 -1.66 4.12 10.29
N GLU A 137 -2.28 5.03 11.03
CA GLU A 137 -3.07 4.73 12.21
C GLU A 137 -4.44 5.39 12.11
N ALA A 138 -5.49 4.66 12.53
CA ALA A 138 -6.84 5.17 12.63
C ALA A 138 -7.60 4.52 13.80
N ASP A 139 -8.63 5.21 14.32
CA ASP A 139 -9.49 4.68 15.36
C ASP A 139 -10.40 3.57 14.80
N PRO A 140 -10.31 2.33 15.31
CA PRO A 140 -11.15 1.23 14.85
C PRO A 140 -12.63 1.37 15.27
N ALA A 141 -12.98 2.32 16.14
CA ALA A 141 -14.36 2.65 16.48
C ALA A 141 -14.97 3.67 15.50
N ALA A 142 -14.16 4.33 14.68
CA ALA A 142 -14.65 5.25 13.68
C ALA A 142 -15.49 4.52 12.60
N PRO A 143 -16.57 5.12 12.11
CA PRO A 143 -17.40 4.49 11.08
C PRO A 143 -16.63 4.38 9.76
N VAL A 144 -16.69 3.20 9.13
CA VAL A 144 -16.14 2.94 7.82
C VAL A 144 -17.25 2.76 6.79
N ARG A 145 -16.96 3.07 5.55
CA ARG A 145 -17.85 2.86 4.40
C ARG A 145 -17.04 2.50 3.17
N CYS A 146 -17.59 1.63 2.32
CA CYS A 146 -16.97 1.29 1.05
C CYS A 146 -17.13 2.41 0.01
N ARG A 147 -16.25 2.38 -1.00
CA ARG A 147 -16.33 3.14 -2.25
C ARG A 147 -16.79 2.18 -3.36
N PRO A 148 -18.08 2.17 -3.74
CA PRO A 148 -18.65 1.08 -4.57
C PRO A 148 -17.98 0.87 -5.92
N GLU A 149 -17.35 1.92 -6.47
CA GLU A 149 -16.61 1.84 -7.74
C GLU A 149 -15.32 1.03 -7.64
N GLU A 150 -14.78 0.84 -6.43
CA GLU A 150 -13.47 0.21 -6.19
C GLU A 150 -13.56 -0.98 -5.23
N ASN A 151 -14.33 -0.83 -4.14
CA ASN A 151 -14.48 -1.87 -3.14
C ASN A 151 -15.95 -2.04 -2.70
N SER A 152 -16.28 -3.22 -2.22
CA SER A 152 -17.64 -3.56 -1.77
C SER A 152 -17.78 -3.71 -0.27
N ARG A 153 -16.68 -3.83 0.46
CA ARG A 153 -16.63 -3.96 1.92
C ARG A 153 -15.35 -3.33 2.47
N VAL A 154 -15.42 -2.81 3.68
CA VAL A 154 -14.26 -2.34 4.45
C VAL A 154 -14.41 -2.88 5.87
N GLY A 155 -13.33 -3.35 6.46
CA GLY A 155 -13.40 -3.93 7.80
C GLY A 155 -12.06 -4.08 8.50
N TRP A 156 -12.11 -4.10 9.82
CA TRP A 156 -10.98 -4.34 10.69
C TRP A 156 -10.81 -5.83 10.97
N PHE A 157 -9.59 -6.32 10.82
CA PHE A 157 -9.19 -7.70 11.10
C PHE A 157 -8.10 -7.72 12.18
N SER A 158 -8.01 -8.79 12.95
CA SER A 158 -6.82 -8.99 13.78
C SER A 158 -5.58 -9.09 12.87
N LEU A 159 -4.42 -8.63 13.33
CA LEU A 159 -3.18 -8.79 12.57
C LEU A 159 -2.90 -10.26 12.23
N ALA A 160 -3.26 -11.18 13.14
CA ALA A 160 -3.07 -12.62 12.92
C ALA A 160 -3.92 -13.16 11.76
N ASP A 161 -5.17 -12.68 11.64
CA ASP A 161 -6.12 -13.15 10.63
C ASP A 161 -6.00 -12.44 9.30
N ALA A 162 -5.55 -11.19 9.30
CA ALA A 162 -5.49 -10.33 8.11
C ALA A 162 -4.81 -10.98 6.88
N PRO A 163 -3.67 -11.67 7.01
CA PRO A 163 -3.10 -12.36 5.84
C PRO A 163 -4.02 -13.45 5.29
N ALA A 164 -4.74 -14.18 6.16
CA ALA A 164 -5.55 -15.32 5.74
C ALA A 164 -6.83 -14.96 5.00
N VAL A 165 -7.33 -13.72 5.14
CA VAL A 165 -8.54 -13.28 4.43
C VAL A 165 -8.27 -12.86 2.97
N SER A 166 -7.00 -12.64 2.60
CA SER A 166 -6.62 -12.39 1.21
C SER A 166 -6.64 -13.67 0.40
N SER A 167 -7.33 -13.65 -0.75
CA SER A 167 -7.35 -14.76 -1.71
C SER A 167 -6.08 -14.81 -2.58
N GLU A 168 -5.24 -13.78 -2.55
CA GLU A 168 -4.03 -13.65 -3.36
C GLU A 168 -2.81 -14.25 -2.62
N PRO A 169 -2.29 -15.42 -3.05
CA PRO A 169 -1.24 -16.12 -2.29
C PRO A 169 0.04 -15.29 -2.13
N TRP A 170 0.45 -14.56 -3.17
CA TRP A 170 1.64 -13.70 -3.09
C TRP A 170 1.49 -12.59 -2.07
N MET A 171 0.37 -11.86 -2.11
CA MET A 171 0.07 -10.79 -1.16
C MET A 171 0.01 -11.34 0.26
N ARG A 172 -0.73 -12.43 0.48
CA ARG A 172 -0.86 -13.09 1.77
C ARG A 172 0.49 -13.52 2.35
N ASP A 173 1.27 -14.29 1.58
CA ASP A 173 2.42 -15.03 2.12
C ASP A 173 3.72 -14.22 2.10
N ARG A 174 3.86 -13.25 1.18
CA ARG A 174 5.06 -12.45 1.01
C ARG A 174 4.93 -11.01 1.49
N ILE A 175 3.75 -10.40 1.33
CA ILE A 175 3.57 -8.99 1.65
C ILE A 175 2.92 -8.82 3.03
N TYR A 176 1.69 -9.27 3.24
CA TYR A 176 0.96 -8.99 4.49
C TYR A 176 1.61 -9.61 5.73
N ARG A 177 2.15 -10.83 5.63
CA ARG A 177 2.92 -11.43 6.73
C ARG A 177 4.17 -10.63 7.06
N LYS A 178 4.87 -10.11 6.04
CA LYS A 178 6.02 -9.23 6.22
C LYS A 178 5.61 -7.93 6.92
N LEU A 179 4.56 -7.26 6.44
CA LEU A 179 4.06 -6.03 7.06
C LEU A 179 3.70 -6.25 8.54
N ASN A 180 3.03 -7.35 8.86
CA ASN A 180 2.74 -7.70 10.25
C ASN A 180 4.00 -7.92 11.10
N ALA A 181 5.01 -8.61 10.56
CA ALA A 181 6.24 -8.85 11.29
C ALA A 181 7.00 -7.55 11.60
N LYS A 182 6.93 -6.56 10.71
CA LYS A 182 7.57 -5.24 10.90
C LYS A 182 6.89 -4.38 11.96
N ILE A 183 5.63 -4.66 12.32
CA ILE A 183 4.89 -3.84 13.30
C ILE A 183 5.55 -3.87 14.68
N GLU A 184 6.24 -4.95 15.05
CA GLU A 184 6.90 -5.08 16.35
C GLU A 184 7.90 -3.95 16.59
N ASP A 185 8.57 -3.45 15.54
CA ASP A 185 9.52 -2.34 15.62
C ASP A 185 8.84 -0.98 15.87
N PHE A 186 7.54 -0.89 15.58
CA PHE A 186 6.70 0.30 15.71
C PHE A 186 5.67 0.21 16.83
N SER A 187 5.70 -0.87 17.61
CA SER A 187 4.81 -1.02 18.77
C SER A 187 5.12 0.03 19.84
N PRO A 188 4.11 0.63 20.49
CA PRO A 188 4.34 1.52 21.61
C PRO A 188 5.19 0.79 22.65
N LYS A 189 6.37 1.32 22.94
CA LYS A 189 7.19 0.76 24.04
C LYS A 189 6.37 0.89 25.31
N THR A 190 5.97 -0.24 25.89
CA THR A 190 5.29 -0.28 27.18
C THR A 190 6.21 0.40 28.21
N VAL A 191 5.77 1.53 28.74
CA VAL A 191 6.45 2.27 29.81
C VAL A 191 6.19 1.59 31.13
#